data_d51513422b7c181868e9cf721835cc56
#
_entry.id   d51513422b7c181868e9cf721835cc56
#
_cell.length_a   1.000
_cell.length_b   1.000
_cell.length_c   1.000
_cell.angle_alpha   90.00
_cell.angle_beta   90.00
_cell.angle_gamma   90.00
#
_symmetry.space_group_name_H-M   'P 1'
#
loop_
_entity.id
_entity.type
_entity.pdbx_description
1 polymer ?
#
loop_
_entity_poly.entity_id
_entity_poly.type
_entity_poly.pdbx_seq_one_letter_code
_entity_poly.pdbx_strand_id
1 'polypeptide(L)'
;MTMARRLSPVFKGLSTVTLAALLAVGCSSKSDGGNQSLNKGSGDVPKGYTSPIPDELMTPDSVKTSAGTFNFFDGMPDAVTAKASFDNLKFIRAYETFLTLMPAASIEMLRAGHASQGVTDHTKVMLMAPLNSNPLFLTGNTDTVYGSTFFNLKNTGPLVIEIPAGLGPGTINDAFFRFVADTGAPGPDKGKGGKYLILGPDDKEPENTDGYFVFRSPSYSNWLILRAFLDDEGKPDQAVANYKKGLRLYPLSQKDDPPAMTFIQGGEGVFNTVHANNFHFFEELDTVIQREPINLLDPELRGLASSIGLEKGKPFAPSAQERELLEEAVQVGVAYVRADMGKPRNPEVYFYEGKQWFTPFGGGSYEWLIDGGKGGRNLDARNNFFWGYTVNTPAMVLKMEGVGSQYGVVATDSTGAYLDGSKTYK
;
A
#
# COMPACT_ATOMS: atom_id res chain seq x y z
N MET A 1 43.60 38.16 25.65
CA MET A 1 42.80 39.34 25.96
C MET A 1 41.36 38.85 26.12
N THR A 2 40.96 38.40 27.22
CA THR A 2 40.55 39.03 28.46
C THR A 2 39.17 39.68 28.37
N MET A 3 38.30 39.16 29.24
CA MET A 3 37.13 39.70 29.93
C MET A 3 35.78 39.44 29.24
N ALA A 4 34.90 38.66 29.79
CA ALA A 4 34.32 38.45 31.16
C ALA A 4 33.09 39.31 31.47
N ARG A 5 32.02 38.59 31.91
CA ARG A 5 30.94 38.97 32.86
C ARG A 5 29.75 39.78 32.29
N ARG A 6 28.48 39.44 32.58
CA ARG A 6 27.73 39.14 33.85
C ARG A 6 26.31 38.67 33.50
N LEU A 7 25.77 37.64 34.05
CA LEU A 7 24.86 37.44 35.19
C LEU A 7 23.54 38.26 35.17
N SER A 8 22.47 37.49 34.97
CA SER A 8 21.13 37.32 35.65
C SER A 8 20.34 38.58 36.13
N PRO A 9 19.01 38.53 36.28
CA PRO A 9 18.31 37.61 37.18
C PRO A 9 16.89 37.12 36.72
N VAL A 10 16.58 35.92 37.15
CA VAL A 10 15.45 35.41 37.96
C VAL A 10 14.11 36.16 37.84
N PHE A 11 13.09 35.51 37.33
CA PHE A 11 11.72 35.68 37.77
C PHE A 11 11.09 34.32 38.09
N LYS A 12 10.79 34.17 39.39
CA LYS A 12 9.97 33.10 39.96
C LYS A 12 8.50 33.41 39.66
N GLY A 13 7.80 32.48 39.09
CA GLY A 13 6.35 32.44 39.00
C GLY A 13 5.88 31.05 39.39
N LEU A 14 5.62 30.82 40.65
CA LEU A 14 4.97 29.64 41.21
C LEU A 14 3.47 29.74 40.86
N SER A 15 2.97 28.85 40.03
CA SER A 15 1.52 28.59 39.97
C SER A 15 1.29 27.17 40.47
N THR A 16 0.84 27.12 41.70
CA THR A 16 0.36 25.94 42.41
C THR A 16 -0.97 25.50 41.80
N VAL A 17 -0.98 24.42 41.05
CA VAL A 17 -2.20 23.68 40.71
C VAL A 17 -2.42 22.68 41.85
N THR A 18 -3.43 22.96 42.66
CA THR A 18 -3.87 22.08 43.74
C THR A 18 -4.59 20.89 43.15
N LEU A 19 -3.92 19.75 43.12
CA LEU A 19 -4.54 18.45 42.75
C LEU A 19 -5.24 17.96 44.03
N ALA A 20 -6.57 17.95 44.01
CA ALA A 20 -7.37 17.38 45.09
C ALA A 20 -7.19 15.83 45.07
N ALA A 21 -6.41 15.34 46.03
CA ALA A 21 -6.31 13.93 46.30
C ALA A 21 -7.57 13.47 47.05
N LEU A 22 -8.40 12.67 46.35
CA LEU A 22 -9.46 11.90 47.01
C LEU A 22 -8.80 10.72 47.71
N LEU A 23 -8.80 10.77 49.04
CA LEU A 23 -8.42 9.67 49.92
C LEU A 23 -9.40 8.51 49.75
N ALA A 24 -8.97 7.43 49.12
CA ALA A 24 -9.66 6.16 49.19
C ALA A 24 -9.40 5.54 50.57
N VAL A 25 -10.42 5.44 51.37
CA VAL A 25 -10.42 4.67 52.62
C VAL A 25 -10.46 3.19 52.20
N GLY A 26 -9.38 2.49 52.49
CA GLY A 26 -9.29 1.07 52.25
C GLY A 26 -10.17 0.27 53.18
N CYS A 27 -11.08 -0.52 52.65
CA CYS A 27 -11.65 -1.67 53.33
C CYS A 27 -11.00 -2.93 52.81
N SER A 28 -10.16 -3.52 53.66
CA SER A 28 -9.58 -4.85 53.46
C SER A 28 -10.69 -5.89 53.70
N SER A 29 -11.11 -6.60 52.67
CA SER A 29 -11.88 -7.86 52.82
C SER A 29 -11.16 -9.00 52.13
N LYS A 30 -10.93 -10.08 52.87
CA LYS A 30 -10.36 -11.36 52.41
C LYS A 30 -11.24 -11.98 51.36
N SER A 31 -10.64 -12.39 50.27
CA SER A 31 -11.30 -13.14 49.20
C SER A 31 -11.38 -14.61 49.58
N ASP A 32 -12.57 -15.10 49.86
CA ASP A 32 -12.88 -16.52 49.73
C ASP A 32 -13.48 -16.77 48.35
N GLY A 33 -12.89 -17.71 47.62
CA GLY A 33 -13.33 -18.11 46.31
C GLY A 33 -14.71 -18.79 46.33
N GLY A 34 -15.70 -18.13 45.77
CA GLY A 34 -17.02 -18.65 45.52
C GLY A 34 -17.65 -17.89 44.38
N ASN A 35 -18.19 -18.66 43.43
CA ASN A 35 -18.95 -18.23 42.30
C ASN A 35 -20.12 -17.31 42.78
N GLN A 36 -19.89 -16.02 42.84
CA GLN A 36 -20.94 -15.06 43.21
C GLN A 36 -21.64 -14.60 41.95
N SER A 37 -22.87 -15.10 41.75
CA SER A 37 -23.90 -14.43 40.97
C SER A 37 -23.92 -12.94 41.36
N LEU A 38 -23.94 -12.08 40.36
CA LEU A 38 -24.07 -10.62 40.51
C LEU A 38 -25.07 -10.29 41.63
N ASN A 39 -24.56 -9.93 42.80
CA ASN A 39 -25.37 -9.40 43.86
C ASN A 39 -25.97 -8.09 43.37
N LYS A 40 -27.27 -8.10 43.11
CA LYS A 40 -28.04 -6.88 42.99
C LYS A 40 -27.81 -6.09 44.27
N GLY A 41 -27.01 -5.04 44.16
CA GLY A 41 -26.69 -4.20 45.30
C GLY A 41 -27.98 -3.75 45.99
N SER A 42 -28.13 -4.16 47.23
CA SER A 42 -29.24 -3.74 48.06
C SER A 42 -29.02 -2.37 48.68
N GLY A 43 -28.36 -1.47 47.96
CA GLY A 43 -28.26 -0.07 48.25
C GLY A 43 -29.54 0.64 47.80
N ASP A 44 -30.05 1.55 48.62
CA ASP A 44 -31.19 2.41 48.24
C ASP A 44 -30.88 3.11 46.94
N VAL A 45 -31.50 2.63 45.83
CA VAL A 45 -31.38 3.29 44.53
C VAL A 45 -31.97 4.68 44.64
N PRO A 46 -31.25 5.75 44.29
CA PRO A 46 -31.74 7.10 44.38
C PRO A 46 -33.07 7.27 43.65
N LYS A 47 -34.01 8.02 44.21
CA LYS A 47 -35.33 8.24 43.63
C LYS A 47 -35.17 8.80 42.21
N GLY A 48 -35.72 8.06 41.24
CA GLY A 48 -35.61 8.39 39.79
C GLY A 48 -34.66 7.50 39.01
N TYR A 49 -33.87 6.60 39.65
CA TYR A 49 -33.00 5.63 39.01
C TYR A 49 -33.58 4.21 39.15
N THR A 50 -34.74 3.99 38.51
CA THR A 50 -35.48 2.71 38.69
C THR A 50 -35.53 1.90 37.38
N SER A 51 -34.90 2.37 36.29
CA SER A 51 -34.88 1.63 35.02
C SER A 51 -33.95 0.43 35.13
N PRO A 52 -34.42 -0.80 34.85
CA PRO A 52 -33.52 -1.95 34.76
C PRO A 52 -32.55 -1.78 33.61
N ILE A 53 -31.29 -2.07 33.87
CA ILE A 53 -30.27 -2.10 32.80
C ILE A 53 -30.39 -3.44 32.08
N PRO A 54 -30.63 -3.47 30.74
CA PRO A 54 -30.66 -4.70 29.98
C PRO A 54 -29.33 -5.47 30.07
N ASP A 55 -29.35 -6.79 30.14
CA ASP A 55 -28.15 -7.64 30.29
C ASP A 55 -27.15 -7.42 29.14
N GLU A 56 -27.62 -7.14 27.93
CA GLU A 56 -26.81 -6.83 26.76
C GLU A 56 -26.00 -5.51 26.85
N LEU A 57 -26.30 -4.67 27.81
CA LEU A 57 -25.56 -3.43 28.11
C LEU A 57 -24.53 -3.62 29.23
N MET A 58 -24.56 -4.76 29.92
CA MET A 58 -23.66 -5.04 31.03
C MET A 58 -22.38 -5.71 30.53
N THR A 59 -21.24 -5.31 31.12
CA THR A 59 -19.95 -5.94 30.90
C THR A 59 -19.69 -6.94 32.02
N PRO A 60 -19.36 -8.23 31.71
CA PRO A 60 -18.97 -9.20 32.71
C PRO A 60 -17.71 -8.75 33.47
N ASP A 61 -17.59 -9.09 34.76
CA ASP A 61 -16.43 -8.74 35.61
C ASP A 61 -15.11 -9.30 35.05
N SER A 62 -15.16 -10.40 34.28
CA SER A 62 -13.99 -11.03 33.67
C SER A 62 -14.33 -11.66 32.32
N VAL A 63 -13.52 -11.38 31.30
CA VAL A 63 -13.69 -11.90 29.93
C VAL A 63 -12.38 -12.52 29.45
N LYS A 64 -12.44 -13.79 29.03
CA LYS A 64 -11.33 -14.46 28.34
C LYS A 64 -11.32 -14.09 26.87
N THR A 65 -10.18 -13.55 26.39
CA THR A 65 -9.98 -13.16 24.99
C THR A 65 -8.70 -13.76 24.43
N SER A 66 -8.48 -13.64 23.13
CA SER A 66 -7.20 -13.99 22.50
C SER A 66 -6.03 -13.11 22.97
N ALA A 67 -6.33 -11.88 23.42
CA ALA A 67 -5.34 -10.94 23.98
C ALA A 67 -5.12 -11.11 25.50
N GLY A 68 -5.74 -12.12 26.13
CA GLY A 68 -5.63 -12.40 27.55
C GLY A 68 -6.95 -12.36 28.30
N THR A 69 -6.89 -12.37 29.63
CA THR A 69 -8.07 -12.23 30.49
C THR A 69 -8.22 -10.75 30.86
N PHE A 70 -9.35 -10.18 30.51
CA PHE A 70 -9.69 -8.80 30.81
C PHE A 70 -10.60 -8.76 32.04
N ASN A 71 -10.29 -7.90 33.00
CA ASN A 71 -11.05 -7.73 34.23
C ASN A 71 -11.66 -6.32 34.29
N PHE A 72 -12.90 -6.29 34.75
CA PHE A 72 -13.69 -5.06 34.82
C PHE A 72 -14.29 -4.91 36.22
N PHE A 73 -14.48 -3.67 36.64
CA PHE A 73 -15.23 -3.29 37.81
C PHE A 73 -16.31 -2.27 37.38
N ASP A 74 -17.56 -2.59 37.58
CA ASP A 74 -18.69 -1.79 37.10
C ASP A 74 -18.55 -1.39 35.61
N GLY A 75 -18.12 -2.34 34.77
CA GLY A 75 -17.91 -2.12 33.34
C GLY A 75 -16.62 -1.39 32.95
N MET A 76 -15.84 -0.92 33.93
CA MET A 76 -14.58 -0.23 33.68
C MET A 76 -13.39 -1.20 33.81
N PRO A 77 -12.44 -1.21 32.82
CA PRO A 77 -11.29 -2.09 32.88
C PRO A 77 -10.31 -1.65 33.98
N ASP A 78 -9.67 -2.62 34.63
CA ASP A 78 -8.51 -2.33 35.48
C ASP A 78 -7.30 -1.81 34.67
N ALA A 79 -6.26 -1.33 35.33
CA ALA A 79 -5.12 -0.73 34.66
C ALA A 79 -4.35 -1.72 33.77
N VAL A 80 -4.32 -3.00 34.14
CA VAL A 80 -3.66 -4.07 33.35
C VAL A 80 -4.47 -4.35 32.09
N THR A 81 -5.77 -4.52 32.24
CA THR A 81 -6.71 -4.70 31.12
C THR A 81 -6.70 -3.52 30.16
N ALA A 82 -6.72 -2.27 30.68
CA ALA A 82 -6.67 -1.07 29.87
C ALA A 82 -5.37 -1.02 29.04
N LYS A 83 -4.21 -1.29 29.66
CA LYS A 83 -2.93 -1.35 28.94
C LYS A 83 -2.94 -2.43 27.85
N ALA A 84 -3.36 -3.64 28.20
CA ALA A 84 -3.42 -4.75 27.24
C ALA A 84 -4.39 -4.45 26.07
N SER A 85 -5.50 -3.78 26.33
CA SER A 85 -6.45 -3.34 25.30
C SER A 85 -5.85 -2.31 24.36
N PHE A 86 -5.09 -1.33 24.86
CA PHE A 86 -4.41 -0.33 24.02
C PHE A 86 -3.28 -0.93 23.19
N ASP A 87 -2.47 -1.83 23.78
CA ASP A 87 -1.41 -2.53 23.06
C ASP A 87 -1.99 -3.40 21.93
N ASN A 88 -3.06 -4.14 22.22
CA ASN A 88 -3.77 -4.96 21.24
C ASN A 88 -4.42 -4.10 20.12
N LEU A 89 -5.03 -2.96 20.48
CA LEU A 89 -5.55 -2.03 19.48
C LEU A 89 -4.45 -1.52 18.56
N LYS A 90 -3.28 -1.16 19.10
CA LYS A 90 -2.14 -0.69 18.31
C LYS A 90 -1.63 -1.78 17.38
N PHE A 91 -1.53 -3.02 17.85
CA PHE A 91 -1.17 -4.18 17.02
C PHE A 91 -2.16 -4.36 15.86
N ILE A 92 -3.47 -4.34 16.13
CA ILE A 92 -4.51 -4.46 15.11
C ILE A 92 -4.38 -3.34 14.07
N ARG A 93 -4.20 -2.09 14.51
CA ARG A 93 -4.01 -0.92 13.61
C ARG A 93 -2.76 -1.05 12.74
N ALA A 94 -1.67 -1.55 13.29
CA ALA A 94 -0.44 -1.81 12.56
C ALA A 94 -0.63 -2.91 11.50
N TYR A 95 -1.28 -4.01 11.90
CA TYR A 95 -1.61 -5.12 11.01
C TYR A 95 -2.53 -4.68 9.86
N GLU A 96 -3.60 -3.92 10.16
CA GLU A 96 -4.51 -3.36 9.15
C GLU A 96 -3.78 -2.38 8.24
N THR A 97 -2.88 -1.53 8.78
CA THR A 97 -2.07 -0.61 7.98
C THR A 97 -1.16 -1.37 7.02
N PHE A 98 -0.46 -2.41 7.49
CA PHE A 98 0.36 -3.28 6.65
C PHE A 98 -0.45 -3.83 5.46
N LEU A 99 -1.59 -4.44 5.72
CA LEU A 99 -2.43 -5.05 4.68
C LEU A 99 -3.06 -4.00 3.75
N THR A 100 -3.58 -2.92 4.32
CA THR A 100 -4.39 -1.95 3.56
C THR A 100 -3.54 -0.99 2.74
N LEU A 101 -2.37 -0.58 3.25
CA LEU A 101 -1.48 0.35 2.58
C LEU A 101 -0.36 -0.33 1.78
N MET A 102 -0.37 -1.65 1.67
CA MET A 102 0.59 -2.42 0.88
C MET A 102 0.76 -1.92 -0.57
N PRO A 103 -0.29 -1.49 -1.29
CA PRO A 103 -0.11 -0.91 -2.63
C PRO A 103 0.84 0.27 -2.66
N ALA A 104 0.82 1.14 -1.63
CA ALA A 104 1.69 2.31 -1.54
C ALA A 104 3.16 1.92 -1.30
N ALA A 105 3.42 0.98 -0.38
CA ALA A 105 4.78 0.48 -0.14
C ALA A 105 5.32 -0.27 -1.36
N SER A 106 4.48 -1.07 -2.04
CA SER A 106 4.87 -1.82 -3.22
C SER A 106 5.32 -0.91 -4.37
N ILE A 107 4.56 0.14 -4.70
CA ILE A 107 4.95 1.06 -5.77
C ILE A 107 6.11 1.98 -5.36
N GLU A 108 6.24 2.30 -4.07
CA GLU A 108 7.39 3.07 -3.57
C GLU A 108 8.69 2.29 -3.74
N MET A 109 8.69 1.00 -3.48
CA MET A 109 9.89 0.20 -3.67
C MET A 109 10.22 -0.03 -5.14
N LEU A 110 9.24 -0.07 -6.03
CA LEU A 110 9.48 0.05 -7.47
C LEU A 110 10.21 1.35 -7.80
N ARG A 111 9.73 2.48 -7.28
CA ARG A 111 10.36 3.79 -7.48
C ARG A 111 11.79 3.84 -6.92
N ALA A 112 11.98 3.35 -5.70
CA ALA A 112 13.29 3.32 -5.05
C ALA A 112 14.30 2.43 -5.81
N GLY A 113 13.85 1.26 -6.28
CA GLY A 113 14.65 0.38 -7.11
C GLY A 113 15.07 1.04 -8.42
N HIS A 114 14.16 1.71 -9.11
CA HIS A 114 14.48 2.49 -10.32
C HIS A 114 15.47 3.62 -10.02
N ALA A 115 15.27 4.35 -8.93
CA ALA A 115 16.16 5.43 -8.52
C ALA A 115 17.58 4.92 -8.20
N SER A 116 17.72 3.73 -7.60
CA SER A 116 19.02 3.10 -7.34
C SER A 116 19.81 2.78 -8.61
N GLN A 117 19.12 2.63 -9.74
CA GLN A 117 19.70 2.42 -11.06
C GLN A 117 19.87 3.73 -11.85
N GLY A 118 19.58 4.88 -11.23
CA GLY A 118 19.76 6.19 -11.85
C GLY A 118 18.49 6.78 -12.50
N VAL A 119 17.33 6.10 -12.47
CA VAL A 119 16.06 6.64 -12.94
C VAL A 119 15.48 7.54 -11.85
N THR A 120 15.89 8.79 -11.84
CA THR A 120 15.61 9.75 -10.77
C THR A 120 14.56 10.82 -11.13
N ASP A 121 14.23 10.93 -12.42
CA ASP A 121 13.30 11.92 -12.95
C ASP A 121 12.67 11.44 -14.27
N HIS A 122 11.69 12.21 -14.77
CA HIS A 122 10.89 11.88 -15.96
C HIS A 122 11.68 11.79 -17.26
N THR A 123 12.93 12.35 -17.32
CA THR A 123 13.76 12.29 -18.53
C THR A 123 14.56 11.00 -18.65
N LYS A 124 14.50 10.14 -17.63
CA LYS A 124 15.26 8.89 -17.55
C LYS A 124 14.33 7.69 -17.58
N VAL A 125 14.59 6.77 -18.48
CA VAL A 125 13.80 5.55 -18.67
C VAL A 125 14.72 4.33 -18.52
N MET A 126 14.31 3.41 -17.65
CA MET A 126 14.96 2.09 -17.57
C MET A 126 14.47 1.23 -18.72
N LEU A 127 15.38 0.68 -19.51
CA LEU A 127 15.10 -0.35 -20.50
C LEU A 127 15.54 -1.70 -19.95
N MET A 128 14.60 -2.63 -19.86
CA MET A 128 14.86 -4.04 -19.52
C MET A 128 14.68 -4.85 -20.80
N ALA A 129 15.82 -5.14 -21.46
CA ALA A 129 15.84 -5.68 -22.82
C ALA A 129 16.92 -6.76 -23.02
N PRO A 130 16.61 -8.01 -22.68
CA PRO A 130 15.48 -8.51 -21.88
C PRO A 130 15.70 -8.34 -20.36
N LEU A 131 14.65 -8.56 -19.60
CA LEU A 131 14.74 -8.76 -18.17
C LEU A 131 15.26 -10.17 -17.89
N ASN A 132 16.26 -10.30 -17.00
CA ASN A 132 16.72 -11.60 -16.47
C ASN A 132 16.31 -11.78 -15.01
N SER A 133 16.83 -12.79 -14.32
CA SER A 133 16.49 -13.13 -12.94
C SER A 133 17.25 -12.34 -11.87
N ASN A 134 18.17 -11.44 -12.24
CA ASN A 134 18.97 -10.69 -11.27
C ASN A 134 18.19 -9.58 -10.56
N PRO A 135 17.36 -8.77 -11.23
CA PRO A 135 16.51 -7.82 -10.56
C PRO A 135 15.45 -8.53 -9.70
N LEU A 136 15.27 -8.08 -8.48
CA LEU A 136 14.10 -8.47 -7.68
C LEU A 136 12.90 -7.65 -8.17
N PHE A 137 12.32 -8.08 -9.28
CA PHE A 137 11.21 -7.44 -9.96
C PHE A 137 10.05 -8.45 -10.07
N LEU A 138 8.92 -8.15 -9.38
CA LEU A 138 7.78 -9.06 -9.31
C LEU A 138 7.12 -9.22 -10.69
N THR A 139 6.88 -10.47 -11.06
CA THR A 139 6.12 -10.90 -12.26
C THR A 139 6.59 -10.32 -13.60
N GLY A 140 7.82 -9.84 -13.69
CA GLY A 140 8.44 -9.51 -14.96
C GLY A 140 8.66 -10.77 -15.82
N ASN A 141 8.51 -10.65 -17.14
CA ASN A 141 8.80 -11.75 -18.08
C ASN A 141 10.05 -11.46 -18.92
N THR A 142 10.55 -12.47 -19.60
CA THR A 142 11.75 -12.40 -20.47
C THR A 142 11.41 -12.29 -21.95
N ASP A 143 10.12 -12.26 -22.30
CA ASP A 143 9.63 -12.32 -23.68
C ASP A 143 9.24 -10.96 -24.25
N THR A 144 9.44 -9.89 -23.46
CA THR A 144 9.15 -8.52 -23.86
C THR A 144 10.24 -7.57 -23.42
N VAL A 145 10.38 -6.45 -24.12
CA VAL A 145 11.20 -5.32 -23.72
C VAL A 145 10.33 -4.37 -22.88
N TYR A 146 10.76 -4.05 -21.68
CA TYR A 146 10.10 -3.06 -20.83
C TYR A 146 10.81 -1.71 -20.91
N GLY A 147 10.03 -0.65 -21.08
CA GLY A 147 10.43 0.72 -20.78
C GLY A 147 9.70 1.19 -19.52
N SER A 148 10.44 1.57 -18.50
CA SER A 148 9.88 1.88 -17.19
C SER A 148 10.47 3.14 -16.60
N THR A 149 9.62 4.05 -16.09
CA THR A 149 10.06 5.30 -15.48
C THR A 149 9.06 5.83 -14.45
N PHE A 150 9.55 6.69 -13.58
CA PHE A 150 8.74 7.45 -12.63
C PHE A 150 8.80 8.94 -12.94
N PHE A 151 7.70 9.62 -12.74
CA PHE A 151 7.61 11.07 -12.84
C PHE A 151 6.82 11.65 -11.66
N ASN A 152 7.08 12.93 -11.34
CA ASN A 152 6.45 13.60 -10.21
C ASN A 152 5.82 14.92 -10.64
N LEU A 153 4.49 14.96 -10.67
CA LEU A 153 3.68 16.10 -11.15
C LEU A 153 3.79 17.34 -10.26
N LYS A 154 4.19 17.19 -8.99
CA LYS A 154 4.48 18.36 -8.14
C LYS A 154 5.69 19.14 -8.64
N ASN A 155 6.67 18.43 -9.21
CA ASN A 155 7.91 19.03 -9.70
C ASN A 155 7.79 19.55 -11.15
N THR A 156 6.99 18.87 -11.97
CA THR A 156 6.88 19.14 -13.40
C THR A 156 5.68 20.01 -13.77
N GLY A 157 4.62 20.03 -12.92
CA GLY A 157 3.28 20.41 -13.37
C GLY A 157 2.73 19.37 -14.36
N PRO A 158 1.76 19.77 -15.20
CA PRO A 158 1.21 18.91 -16.24
C PRO A 158 2.30 18.31 -17.12
N LEU A 159 2.30 16.97 -17.26
CA LEU A 159 3.33 16.24 -17.99
C LEU A 159 2.76 15.66 -19.29
N VAL A 160 3.49 15.86 -20.38
CA VAL A 160 3.21 15.21 -21.66
C VAL A 160 4.07 13.95 -21.79
N ILE A 161 3.42 12.85 -22.21
CA ILE A 161 4.07 11.60 -22.58
C ILE A 161 3.77 11.35 -24.06
N GLU A 162 4.79 11.44 -24.90
CA GLU A 162 4.67 11.07 -26.31
C GLU A 162 5.08 9.61 -26.47
N ILE A 163 4.16 8.80 -26.97
CA ILE A 163 4.37 7.37 -27.21
C ILE A 163 4.34 7.13 -28.70
N PRO A 164 5.40 6.61 -29.32
CA PRO A 164 5.39 6.27 -30.73
C PRO A 164 4.53 5.04 -31.03
N ALA A 165 4.09 4.89 -32.24
CA ALA A 165 3.41 3.67 -32.71
C ALA A 165 4.29 2.43 -32.47
N GLY A 166 3.67 1.32 -32.09
CA GLY A 166 4.34 0.04 -31.84
C GLY A 166 4.97 -0.11 -30.45
N LEU A 167 4.82 0.90 -29.55
CA LEU A 167 5.04 0.71 -28.12
C LEU A 167 3.71 0.47 -27.40
N GLY A 168 3.73 -0.41 -26.45
CA GLY A 168 2.56 -0.86 -25.69
C GLY A 168 2.28 -2.36 -25.92
N PRO A 169 1.37 -2.94 -25.13
CA PRO A 169 0.55 -2.27 -24.10
C PRO A 169 1.38 -1.66 -22.99
N GLY A 170 0.85 -0.58 -22.42
CA GLY A 170 1.45 0.07 -21.27
C GLY A 170 0.39 0.66 -20.36
N THR A 171 0.78 1.06 -19.16
CA THR A 171 -0.12 1.67 -18.20
C THR A 171 0.59 2.68 -17.32
N ILE A 172 -0.19 3.61 -16.77
CA ILE A 172 0.22 4.56 -15.75
C ILE A 172 -0.53 4.22 -14.47
N ASN A 173 0.22 4.00 -13.39
CA ASN A 173 -0.31 3.82 -12.05
C ASN A 173 0.10 4.98 -11.14
N ASP A 174 -0.79 5.38 -10.23
CA ASP A 174 -0.52 6.40 -9.21
C ASP A 174 0.31 5.86 -8.04
N ALA A 175 0.61 6.71 -7.06
CA ALA A 175 1.38 6.34 -5.87
C ALA A 175 0.68 5.34 -4.91
N PHE A 176 -0.48 4.82 -5.29
CA PHE A 176 -1.22 3.78 -4.57
C PHE A 176 -1.58 2.60 -5.48
N PHE A 177 -0.85 2.42 -6.58
CA PHE A 177 -1.14 1.45 -7.63
C PHE A 177 -2.54 1.56 -8.25
N ARG A 178 -3.23 2.68 -8.10
CA ARG A 178 -4.50 2.89 -8.79
C ARG A 178 -4.25 3.18 -10.26
N PHE A 179 -5.12 2.69 -11.09
CA PHE A 179 -5.09 2.90 -12.53
C PHE A 179 -5.32 4.37 -12.86
N VAL A 180 -4.48 4.93 -13.74
CA VAL A 180 -4.63 6.28 -14.28
C VAL A 180 -4.95 6.22 -15.77
N ALA A 181 -4.16 5.52 -16.56
CA ALA A 181 -4.37 5.42 -18.01
C ALA A 181 -3.69 4.16 -18.58
N ASP A 182 -4.33 3.55 -19.57
CA ASP A 182 -3.69 2.59 -20.46
C ASP A 182 -3.16 3.28 -21.72
N THR A 183 -2.09 2.69 -22.29
CA THR A 183 -1.45 3.15 -23.53
C THR A 183 -1.27 2.01 -24.50
N GLY A 184 -1.08 2.31 -25.78
CA GLY A 184 -0.96 1.28 -26.79
C GLY A 184 -2.32 0.66 -27.16
N ALA A 185 -2.35 -0.62 -27.52
CA ALA A 185 -3.56 -1.29 -28.01
C ALA A 185 -4.77 -1.19 -27.05
N PRO A 186 -4.66 -1.34 -25.72
CA PRO A 186 -5.77 -1.14 -24.79
C PRO A 186 -6.10 0.35 -24.57
N GLY A 187 -5.14 1.25 -24.81
CA GLY A 187 -5.28 2.68 -24.59
C GLY A 187 -6.11 3.41 -25.65
N PRO A 188 -6.33 4.70 -25.48
CA PRO A 188 -7.09 5.52 -26.43
C PRO A 188 -6.39 5.67 -27.79
N ASP A 189 -5.07 5.57 -27.84
CA ASP A 189 -4.28 5.63 -29.07
C ASP A 189 -4.38 4.35 -29.95
N LYS A 190 -4.95 3.26 -29.42
CA LYS A 190 -5.15 1.99 -30.12
C LYS A 190 -3.88 1.46 -30.81
N GLY A 191 -2.72 1.67 -30.18
CA GLY A 191 -1.40 1.25 -30.69
C GLY A 191 -0.83 2.13 -31.81
N LYS A 192 -1.51 3.21 -32.17
CA LYS A 192 -1.04 4.15 -33.21
C LYS A 192 -0.05 5.18 -32.68
N GLY A 193 0.17 5.18 -31.38
CA GLY A 193 0.92 6.21 -30.67
C GLY A 193 0.10 7.47 -30.46
N GLY A 194 0.62 8.38 -29.62
CA GLY A 194 -0.07 9.62 -29.30
C GLY A 194 0.57 10.38 -28.16
N LYS A 195 -0.06 11.49 -27.80
CA LYS A 195 0.37 12.35 -26.72
C LYS A 195 -0.61 12.26 -25.56
N TYR A 196 -0.12 11.83 -24.43
CA TYR A 196 -0.88 11.74 -23.19
C TYR A 196 -0.53 12.93 -22.32
N LEU A 197 -1.53 13.71 -21.88
CA LEU A 197 -1.36 14.80 -20.93
C LEU A 197 -1.83 14.35 -19.56
N ILE A 198 -0.90 14.25 -18.63
CA ILE A 198 -1.19 13.82 -17.26
C ILE A 198 -1.19 15.05 -16.36
N LEU A 199 -2.34 15.32 -15.75
CA LEU A 199 -2.55 16.38 -14.78
C LEU A 199 -2.41 15.83 -13.37
N GLY A 200 -1.73 16.56 -12.50
CA GLY A 200 -1.64 16.24 -11.08
C GLY A 200 -2.87 16.71 -10.29
N PRO A 201 -2.90 16.40 -8.98
CA PRO A 201 -4.03 16.76 -8.12
C PRO A 201 -4.27 18.28 -8.02
N ASP A 202 -3.21 19.06 -8.11
CA ASP A 202 -3.25 20.52 -7.95
C ASP A 202 -3.29 21.28 -9.28
N ASP A 203 -3.16 20.58 -10.42
CA ASP A 203 -3.08 21.20 -11.73
C ASP A 203 -4.45 21.67 -12.22
N LYS A 204 -4.47 22.85 -12.84
CA LYS A 204 -5.62 23.31 -13.62
C LYS A 204 -5.57 22.69 -15.00
N GLU A 205 -6.72 22.33 -15.52
CA GLU A 205 -6.81 21.87 -16.90
C GLU A 205 -6.48 23.04 -17.85
N PRO A 206 -5.57 22.83 -18.82
CA PRO A 206 -5.24 23.85 -19.81
C PRO A 206 -6.47 24.21 -20.67
N GLU A 207 -6.54 25.47 -21.12
CA GLU A 207 -7.65 25.96 -21.99
C GLU A 207 -7.73 25.21 -23.32
N ASN A 208 -6.57 24.74 -23.84
CA ASN A 208 -6.51 23.96 -25.06
C ASN A 208 -5.78 22.62 -24.78
N THR A 209 -6.50 21.55 -25.02
CA THR A 209 -6.02 20.17 -24.91
C THR A 209 -6.10 19.41 -26.24
N ASP A 210 -6.27 20.13 -27.36
CA ASP A 210 -6.34 19.51 -28.69
C ASP A 210 -5.09 18.70 -28.99
N GLY A 211 -5.28 17.46 -29.45
CA GLY A 211 -4.21 16.53 -29.78
C GLY A 211 -3.64 15.76 -28.59
N TYR A 212 -4.20 15.92 -27.39
CA TYR A 212 -3.82 15.17 -26.22
C TYR A 212 -4.93 14.22 -25.74
N PHE A 213 -4.54 13.04 -25.26
CA PHE A 213 -5.38 12.22 -24.39
C PHE A 213 -5.16 12.69 -22.95
N VAL A 214 -6.16 13.30 -22.35
CA VAL A 214 -6.03 13.97 -21.04
C VAL A 214 -6.47 13.03 -19.92
N PHE A 215 -5.64 12.90 -18.90
CA PHE A 215 -5.91 12.12 -17.69
C PHE A 215 -5.49 12.92 -16.46
N ARG A 216 -6.15 12.66 -15.33
CA ARG A 216 -5.81 13.26 -14.04
C ARG A 216 -5.39 12.16 -13.06
N SER A 217 -4.21 12.33 -12.49
CA SER A 217 -3.73 11.49 -11.40
C SER A 217 -4.09 12.13 -10.05
N PRO A 218 -4.53 11.35 -9.06
CA PRO A 218 -4.75 11.83 -7.69
C PRO A 218 -3.46 11.94 -6.87
N SER A 219 -2.31 11.57 -7.42
CA SER A 219 -1.00 11.62 -6.76
C SER A 219 0.01 12.46 -7.53
N TYR A 220 1.08 12.87 -6.82
CA TYR A 220 2.20 13.54 -7.47
C TYR A 220 3.10 12.55 -8.20
N SER A 221 3.47 11.46 -7.54
CA SER A 221 4.32 10.41 -8.14
C SER A 221 3.49 9.43 -8.93
N ASN A 222 3.96 9.12 -10.13
CA ASN A 222 3.31 8.16 -11.02
C ASN A 222 4.35 7.27 -11.67
N TRP A 223 3.95 6.04 -11.95
CA TRP A 223 4.74 5.05 -12.64
C TRP A 223 4.19 4.80 -14.04
N LEU A 224 5.06 4.89 -15.04
CA LEU A 224 4.80 4.47 -16.41
C LEU A 224 5.57 3.19 -16.68
N ILE A 225 4.87 2.15 -17.14
CA ILE A 225 5.48 0.97 -17.71
C ILE A 225 4.92 0.73 -19.11
N LEU A 226 5.80 0.49 -20.06
CA LEU A 226 5.48 0.18 -21.44
C LEU A 226 6.11 -1.16 -21.81
N ARG A 227 5.44 -1.92 -22.65
CA ARG A 227 6.00 -3.11 -23.29
C ARG A 227 6.30 -2.82 -24.75
N ALA A 228 7.25 -3.57 -25.31
CA ALA A 228 7.44 -3.73 -26.74
C ALA A 228 7.80 -5.18 -27.00
N PHE A 229 7.40 -5.71 -28.15
CA PHE A 229 7.64 -7.10 -28.48
C PHE A 229 9.05 -7.28 -29.05
N LEU A 230 9.60 -8.46 -28.83
CA LEU A 230 10.80 -8.91 -29.53
C LEU A 230 10.47 -9.07 -31.03
N ASP A 231 11.47 -9.00 -31.89
CA ASP A 231 11.29 -9.31 -33.31
C ASP A 231 11.09 -10.83 -33.55
N ASP A 232 10.88 -11.21 -34.80
CA ASP A 232 10.65 -12.61 -35.18
C ASP A 232 11.82 -13.54 -34.86
N GLU A 233 13.00 -12.99 -34.64
CA GLU A 233 14.21 -13.73 -34.22
C GLU A 233 14.39 -13.74 -32.69
N GLY A 234 13.46 -13.13 -31.95
CA GLY A 234 13.52 -13.00 -30.47
C GLY A 234 14.50 -11.93 -29.99
N LYS A 235 14.88 -10.96 -30.83
CA LYS A 235 15.84 -9.89 -30.49
C LYS A 235 15.14 -8.63 -30.03
N PRO A 236 15.72 -7.86 -29.08
CA PRO A 236 15.14 -6.64 -28.54
C PRO A 236 15.49 -5.37 -29.35
N ASP A 237 16.41 -5.43 -30.31
CA ASP A 237 17.04 -4.27 -30.92
C ASP A 237 16.06 -3.29 -31.55
N GLN A 238 15.08 -3.80 -32.30
CA GLN A 238 14.05 -3.00 -32.94
C GLN A 238 13.18 -2.26 -31.90
N ALA A 239 12.79 -2.95 -30.83
CA ALA A 239 12.02 -2.39 -29.74
C ALA A 239 12.81 -1.28 -29.00
N VAL A 240 14.06 -1.55 -28.67
CA VAL A 240 14.99 -0.58 -28.04
C VAL A 240 15.16 0.66 -28.91
N ALA A 241 15.36 0.48 -30.23
CA ALA A 241 15.46 1.59 -31.18
C ALA A 241 14.19 2.43 -31.21
N ASN A 242 13.00 1.80 -31.17
CA ASN A 242 11.72 2.51 -31.15
C ASN A 242 11.55 3.35 -29.87
N TYR A 243 11.91 2.80 -28.70
CA TYR A 243 11.94 3.56 -27.44
C TYR A 243 12.82 4.81 -27.57
N LYS A 244 14.07 4.63 -27.97
CA LYS A 244 15.05 5.72 -28.07
C LYS A 244 14.64 6.79 -29.08
N LYS A 245 14.02 6.40 -30.17
CA LYS A 245 13.61 7.31 -31.25
C LYS A 245 12.41 8.15 -30.87
N GLY A 246 11.39 7.57 -30.18
CA GLY A 246 10.06 8.16 -30.14
C GLY A 246 9.48 8.43 -28.75
N LEU A 247 9.93 7.73 -27.69
CA LEU A 247 9.41 7.98 -26.35
C LEU A 247 9.98 9.31 -25.80
N ARG A 248 9.08 10.23 -25.40
CA ARG A 248 9.41 11.51 -24.80
C ARG A 248 8.52 11.77 -23.61
N LEU A 249 9.11 12.29 -22.52
CA LEU A 249 8.38 12.78 -21.35
C LEU A 249 8.88 14.21 -21.06
N TYR A 250 7.97 15.16 -20.98
CA TYR A 250 8.33 16.55 -20.71
C TYR A 250 7.17 17.33 -20.08
N PRO A 251 7.47 18.35 -19.24
CA PRO A 251 6.46 19.28 -18.75
C PRO A 251 5.73 19.96 -19.92
N LEU A 252 4.43 20.15 -19.82
CA LEU A 252 3.66 20.84 -20.85
C LEU A 252 4.23 22.24 -21.17
N SER A 253 4.81 22.90 -20.17
CA SER A 253 5.51 24.20 -20.32
C SER A 253 6.74 24.15 -21.22
N GLN A 254 7.29 22.95 -21.48
CA GLN A 254 8.47 22.72 -22.33
C GLN A 254 8.12 22.05 -23.66
N LYS A 255 6.86 22.10 -24.07
CA LYS A 255 6.38 21.42 -25.29
C LYS A 255 7.10 21.86 -26.59
N ASP A 256 7.59 23.09 -26.62
CA ASP A 256 8.26 23.68 -27.80
C ASP A 256 9.78 23.39 -27.86
N ASP A 257 10.36 23.00 -26.70
CA ASP A 257 11.77 22.57 -26.59
C ASP A 257 11.89 21.44 -25.53
N PRO A 258 11.43 20.21 -25.87
CA PRO A 258 11.42 19.11 -24.93
C PRO A 258 12.84 18.66 -24.55
N PRO A 259 13.10 18.31 -23.28
CA PRO A 259 14.40 17.82 -22.85
C PRO A 259 14.77 16.49 -23.53
N ALA A 260 16.08 16.25 -23.67
CA ALA A 260 16.57 14.98 -24.17
C ALA A 260 16.30 13.85 -23.18
N MET A 261 15.91 12.67 -23.70
CA MET A 261 15.70 11.46 -22.90
C MET A 261 17.00 10.68 -22.71
N THR A 262 17.16 10.10 -21.54
CA THR A 262 18.24 9.16 -21.22
C THR A 262 17.65 7.77 -20.99
N PHE A 263 18.21 6.78 -21.68
CA PHE A 263 17.79 5.39 -21.56
C PHE A 263 18.86 4.58 -20.84
N ILE A 264 18.49 4.01 -19.69
CA ILE A 264 19.39 3.27 -18.78
C ILE A 264 19.09 1.78 -18.95
N GLN A 265 20.13 0.99 -19.20
CA GLN A 265 19.98 -0.47 -19.26
C GLN A 265 19.86 -1.02 -17.84
N GLY A 266 18.73 -1.70 -17.53
CA GLY A 266 18.39 -2.17 -16.19
C GLY A 266 18.00 -3.65 -16.10
N GLY A 267 17.94 -4.37 -17.24
CA GLY A 267 17.43 -5.75 -17.26
C GLY A 267 18.34 -6.80 -16.61
N GLU A 268 19.61 -6.50 -16.43
CA GLU A 268 20.63 -7.43 -15.93
C GLU A 268 21.21 -7.03 -14.56
N GLY A 269 20.92 -5.82 -14.09
CA GLY A 269 21.41 -5.29 -12.82
C GLY A 269 20.78 -5.98 -11.60
N VAL A 270 21.52 -6.00 -10.49
CA VAL A 270 20.98 -6.45 -9.21
C VAL A 270 20.40 -5.24 -8.48
N PHE A 271 19.09 -5.17 -8.35
CA PHE A 271 18.38 -4.14 -7.59
C PHE A 271 17.06 -4.67 -7.05
N ASN A 272 16.53 -4.03 -6.03
CA ASN A 272 15.30 -4.44 -5.37
C ASN A 272 14.14 -3.49 -5.68
N THR A 273 13.01 -4.03 -6.07
CA THR A 273 11.74 -3.32 -6.25
C THR A 273 10.62 -3.86 -5.35
N VAL A 274 10.95 -4.74 -4.42
CA VAL A 274 9.98 -5.41 -3.53
C VAL A 274 10.01 -4.75 -2.17
N HIS A 275 8.84 -4.44 -1.62
CA HIS A 275 8.70 -3.83 -0.30
C HIS A 275 9.26 -4.72 0.82
N ALA A 276 9.61 -4.11 1.94
CA ALA A 276 10.12 -4.80 3.11
C ALA A 276 9.06 -5.71 3.77
N ASN A 277 9.54 -6.80 4.38
CA ASN A 277 8.75 -7.74 5.17
C ASN A 277 9.09 -7.64 6.67
N ASN A 278 9.43 -6.44 7.12
CA ASN A 278 9.78 -6.10 8.49
C ASN A 278 9.38 -4.64 8.78
N PHE A 279 9.82 -4.09 9.89
CA PHE A 279 9.51 -2.72 10.28
C PHE A 279 9.81 -1.66 9.19
N HIS A 280 10.78 -1.87 8.31
CA HIS A 280 11.11 -0.94 7.22
C HIS A 280 9.93 -0.68 6.29
N PHE A 281 8.94 -1.59 6.22
CA PHE A 281 7.68 -1.37 5.51
C PHE A 281 6.98 -0.06 5.92
N PHE A 282 6.99 0.27 7.22
CA PHE A 282 6.38 1.51 7.70
C PHE A 282 7.22 2.74 7.36
N GLU A 283 8.54 2.61 7.27
CA GLU A 283 9.43 3.69 6.80
C GLU A 283 9.23 3.97 5.29
N GLU A 284 8.97 2.92 4.50
CA GLU A 284 8.55 3.04 3.10
C GLU A 284 7.21 3.77 2.97
N LEU A 285 6.23 3.43 3.80
CA LEU A 285 4.94 4.12 3.87
C LEU A 285 5.08 5.58 4.30
N ASP A 286 5.91 5.87 5.30
CA ASP A 286 6.18 7.26 5.72
C ASP A 286 6.71 8.08 4.54
N THR A 287 7.62 7.53 3.76
CA THR A 287 8.16 8.19 2.56
C THR A 287 7.04 8.58 1.58
N VAL A 288 6.06 7.70 1.35
CA VAL A 288 4.90 8.00 0.50
C VAL A 288 4.03 9.09 1.12
N ILE A 289 3.66 8.95 2.40
CA ILE A 289 2.79 9.88 3.12
C ILE A 289 3.40 11.29 3.15
N GLN A 290 4.71 11.41 3.36
CA GLN A 290 5.39 12.70 3.38
C GLN A 290 5.44 13.34 1.98
N ARG A 291 5.60 12.57 0.91
CA ARG A 291 5.74 13.07 -0.46
C ARG A 291 4.40 13.43 -1.11
N GLU A 292 3.41 12.57 -0.98
CA GLU A 292 2.17 12.64 -1.73
C GLU A 292 1.17 13.67 -1.14
N PRO A 293 0.14 14.10 -1.89
CA PRO A 293 -0.87 14.99 -1.35
C PRO A 293 -1.66 14.33 -0.21
N ILE A 294 -2.13 15.14 0.74
CA ILE A 294 -2.86 14.62 1.90
C ILE A 294 -4.10 13.80 1.51
N ASN A 295 -4.70 14.14 0.36
CA ASN A 295 -5.90 13.47 -0.16
C ASN A 295 -5.59 12.19 -0.95
N LEU A 296 -4.33 11.75 -1.04
CA LEU A 296 -4.00 10.44 -1.62
C LEU A 296 -4.73 9.31 -0.86
N LEU A 297 -4.77 9.42 0.45
CA LEU A 297 -5.54 8.56 1.34
C LEU A 297 -6.84 9.27 1.73
N ASP A 298 -7.95 8.55 1.74
CA ASP A 298 -9.18 9.04 2.31
C ASP A 298 -9.08 9.28 3.84
N PRO A 299 -10.04 9.95 4.48
CA PRO A 299 -9.95 10.26 5.91
C PRO A 299 -9.82 9.03 6.81
N GLU A 300 -10.45 7.91 6.46
CA GLU A 300 -10.40 6.67 7.26
C GLU A 300 -9.02 6.04 7.19
N LEU A 301 -8.44 5.93 6.00
CA LEU A 301 -7.08 5.41 5.81
C LEU A 301 -6.02 6.33 6.43
N ARG A 302 -6.22 7.66 6.40
CA ARG A 302 -5.34 8.60 7.12
C ARG A 302 -5.42 8.39 8.62
N GLY A 303 -6.64 8.20 9.16
CA GLY A 303 -6.86 7.89 10.57
C GLY A 303 -6.19 6.59 10.98
N LEU A 304 -6.29 5.55 10.14
CA LEU A 304 -5.59 4.28 10.34
C LEU A 304 -4.08 4.48 10.42
N ALA A 305 -3.47 5.14 9.44
CA ALA A 305 -2.03 5.40 9.40
C ALA A 305 -1.58 6.28 10.59
N SER A 306 -2.31 7.36 10.89
CA SER A 306 -1.95 8.26 12.01
C SER A 306 -2.05 7.60 13.38
N SER A 307 -2.93 6.59 13.53
CA SER A 307 -3.08 5.84 14.79
C SER A 307 -1.82 5.05 15.20
N ILE A 308 -0.90 4.82 14.25
CA ILE A 308 0.40 4.19 14.50
C ILE A 308 1.57 5.15 14.32
N GLY A 309 1.30 6.45 14.18
CA GLY A 309 2.30 7.51 14.09
C GLY A 309 2.71 7.91 12.66
N LEU A 310 2.11 7.36 11.62
CA LEU A 310 2.35 7.74 10.22
C LEU A 310 1.46 8.93 9.85
N GLU A 311 2.02 10.14 9.92
CA GLU A 311 1.26 11.38 9.70
C GLU A 311 2.04 12.39 8.87
N LYS A 312 1.40 12.93 7.84
CA LYS A 312 2.02 13.94 6.97
C LYS A 312 2.48 15.18 7.74
N GLY A 313 3.73 15.56 7.52
CA GLY A 313 4.35 16.72 8.20
C GLY A 313 4.89 16.44 9.59
N LYS A 314 4.78 15.20 10.08
CA LYS A 314 5.37 14.76 11.34
C LYS A 314 6.41 13.67 11.10
N PRO A 315 7.51 13.62 11.88
CA PRO A 315 8.47 12.53 11.78
C PRO A 315 7.87 11.23 12.33
N PHE A 316 8.08 10.13 11.63
CA PHE A 316 7.74 8.80 12.11
C PHE A 316 8.83 8.32 13.08
N ALA A 317 8.57 8.40 14.37
CA ALA A 317 9.54 8.12 15.44
C ALA A 317 8.93 7.28 16.57
N PRO A 318 8.54 6.02 16.31
CA PRO A 318 7.98 5.15 17.33
C PRO A 318 9.01 4.83 18.42
N SER A 319 8.56 4.69 19.66
CA SER A 319 9.37 4.19 20.77
C SER A 319 9.85 2.75 20.49
N ALA A 320 10.83 2.27 21.27
CA ALA A 320 11.32 0.90 21.12
C ALA A 320 10.21 -0.15 21.27
N GLN A 321 9.33 0.03 22.27
CA GLN A 321 8.19 -0.87 22.48
C GLN A 321 7.19 -0.83 21.31
N GLU A 322 6.90 0.36 20.79
CA GLU A 322 6.04 0.50 19.62
C GLU A 322 6.66 -0.14 18.38
N ARG A 323 7.97 0.01 18.18
CA ARG A 323 8.70 -0.60 17.08
C ARG A 323 8.62 -2.14 17.11
N GLU A 324 8.76 -2.75 18.28
CA GLU A 324 8.61 -4.21 18.46
C GLU A 324 7.20 -4.67 18.07
N LEU A 325 6.17 -3.96 18.50
CA LEU A 325 4.77 -4.26 18.18
C LEU A 325 4.46 -4.08 16.70
N LEU A 326 5.00 -3.04 16.07
CA LEU A 326 4.88 -2.81 14.63
C LEU A 326 5.58 -3.92 13.84
N GLU A 327 6.79 -4.33 14.26
CA GLU A 327 7.51 -5.46 13.66
C GLU A 327 6.70 -6.76 13.74
N GLU A 328 6.14 -7.08 14.92
CA GLU A 328 5.28 -8.24 15.12
C GLU A 328 4.07 -8.23 14.18
N ALA A 329 3.42 -7.08 14.04
CA ALA A 329 2.27 -6.93 13.14
C ALA A 329 2.62 -7.23 11.68
N VAL A 330 3.80 -6.79 11.21
CA VAL A 330 4.28 -7.13 9.85
C VAL A 330 4.54 -8.63 9.74
N GLN A 331 5.20 -9.26 10.73
CA GLN A 331 5.51 -10.69 10.67
C GLN A 331 4.24 -11.55 10.59
N VAL A 332 3.21 -11.22 11.39
CA VAL A 332 1.90 -11.89 11.32
C VAL A 332 1.23 -11.64 9.96
N GLY A 333 1.30 -10.41 9.45
CA GLY A 333 0.77 -10.04 8.14
C GLY A 333 1.44 -10.80 6.99
N VAL A 334 2.77 -10.92 7.02
CA VAL A 334 3.55 -11.69 6.04
C VAL A 334 3.17 -13.17 6.07
N ALA A 335 3.00 -13.75 7.26
CA ALA A 335 2.57 -15.15 7.39
C ALA A 335 1.20 -15.37 6.74
N TYR A 336 0.27 -14.44 6.97
CA TYR A 336 -1.06 -14.48 6.37
C TYR A 336 -1.01 -14.40 4.83
N VAL A 337 -0.38 -13.36 4.26
CA VAL A 337 -0.38 -13.18 2.81
C VAL A 337 0.34 -14.30 2.08
N ARG A 338 1.43 -14.86 2.65
CA ARG A 338 2.12 -16.04 2.09
C ARG A 338 1.25 -17.28 2.09
N ALA A 339 0.53 -17.53 3.17
CA ALA A 339 -0.37 -18.66 3.27
C ALA A 339 -1.50 -18.55 2.24
N ASP A 340 -2.13 -17.40 2.13
CA ASP A 340 -3.24 -17.18 1.21
C ASP A 340 -2.77 -17.10 -0.26
N MET A 341 -1.60 -16.51 -0.54
CA MET A 341 -1.01 -16.53 -1.89
C MET A 341 -0.62 -17.95 -2.34
N GLY A 342 -0.16 -18.79 -1.41
CA GLY A 342 0.15 -20.19 -1.72
C GLY A 342 -1.09 -21.04 -1.96
N LYS A 343 -2.18 -20.76 -1.26
CA LYS A 343 -3.46 -21.45 -1.36
C LYS A 343 -4.60 -20.50 -0.99
N PRO A 344 -5.10 -19.73 -1.96
CA PRO A 344 -6.21 -18.80 -1.72
C PRO A 344 -7.41 -19.48 -1.05
N ARG A 345 -7.94 -18.83 0.00
CA ARG A 345 -9.09 -19.35 0.76
C ARG A 345 -10.42 -19.20 0.02
N ASN A 346 -10.53 -18.21 -0.87
CA ASN A 346 -11.74 -18.00 -1.66
C ASN A 346 -11.82 -19.04 -2.80
N PRO A 347 -12.82 -19.96 -2.80
CA PRO A 347 -12.93 -20.98 -3.83
C PRO A 347 -13.24 -20.41 -5.23
N GLU A 348 -13.83 -19.22 -5.32
CA GLU A 348 -14.21 -18.58 -6.59
C GLU A 348 -13.02 -18.13 -7.44
N VAL A 349 -11.81 -18.04 -6.86
CA VAL A 349 -10.63 -17.68 -7.63
C VAL A 349 -10.06 -18.83 -8.44
N TYR A 350 -10.43 -20.08 -8.13
CA TYR A 350 -9.93 -21.25 -8.84
C TYR A 350 -10.65 -21.46 -10.18
N PHE A 351 -9.87 -21.72 -11.24
CA PHE A 351 -10.42 -21.95 -12.58
C PHE A 351 -11.15 -23.28 -12.73
N TYR A 352 -10.74 -24.28 -11.95
CA TYR A 352 -11.25 -25.65 -12.05
C TYR A 352 -11.44 -26.26 -10.68
N GLU A 353 -12.55 -26.95 -10.48
CA GLU A 353 -12.82 -27.68 -9.25
C GLU A 353 -11.72 -28.74 -8.97
N GLY A 354 -11.24 -28.76 -7.74
CA GLY A 354 -10.19 -29.70 -7.31
C GLY A 354 -8.80 -29.48 -7.94
N LYS A 355 -8.59 -28.38 -8.65
CA LYS A 355 -7.29 -28.00 -9.24
C LYS A 355 -6.69 -26.81 -8.47
N GLN A 356 -5.38 -26.59 -8.68
CA GLN A 356 -4.61 -25.57 -7.97
C GLN A 356 -4.44 -24.24 -8.75
N TRP A 357 -4.90 -24.22 -10.02
CA TRP A 357 -4.80 -23.02 -10.84
C TRP A 357 -5.85 -21.98 -10.44
N PHE A 358 -5.41 -20.77 -10.14
CA PHE A 358 -6.28 -19.68 -9.72
C PHE A 358 -5.95 -18.35 -10.45
N THR A 359 -6.89 -17.42 -10.41
CA THR A 359 -6.68 -16.05 -10.88
C THR A 359 -6.26 -15.14 -9.72
N PRO A 360 -5.28 -14.24 -9.89
CA PRO A 360 -4.94 -13.23 -8.88
C PRO A 360 -5.97 -12.08 -8.82
N PHE A 361 -6.94 -12.06 -9.74
CA PHE A 361 -8.01 -11.07 -9.79
C PHE A 361 -9.34 -11.68 -9.34
N GLY A 362 -9.45 -11.98 -8.05
CA GLY A 362 -10.70 -12.46 -7.47
C GLY A 362 -11.85 -11.47 -7.71
N GLY A 363 -12.99 -12.00 -8.16
CA GLY A 363 -14.14 -11.19 -8.58
C GLY A 363 -14.08 -10.72 -10.03
N GLY A 364 -13.01 -11.00 -10.79
CA GLY A 364 -12.87 -10.59 -12.19
C GLY A 364 -12.73 -9.07 -12.38
N SER A 365 -12.28 -8.36 -11.37
CA SER A 365 -12.11 -6.91 -11.35
C SER A 365 -10.65 -6.54 -11.06
N TYR A 366 -10.10 -5.57 -11.80
CA TYR A 366 -8.77 -5.00 -11.52
C TYR A 366 -8.73 -4.19 -10.22
N GLU A 367 -9.90 -3.90 -9.65
CA GLU A 367 -10.06 -3.27 -8.34
C GLU A 367 -10.49 -4.27 -7.27
N TRP A 368 -10.56 -5.56 -7.61
CA TRP A 368 -11.02 -6.66 -6.74
C TRP A 368 -12.44 -6.46 -6.18
N LEU A 369 -13.31 -5.73 -6.88
CA LEU A 369 -14.71 -5.58 -6.51
C LEU A 369 -15.46 -6.87 -6.87
N ILE A 370 -16.26 -7.37 -5.93
CA ILE A 370 -17.15 -8.54 -6.11
C ILE A 370 -18.49 -8.12 -6.70
N ASP A 371 -19.35 -9.07 -6.98
CA ASP A 371 -20.73 -8.87 -7.50
C ASP A 371 -20.78 -7.98 -8.75
N GLY A 372 -19.87 -8.23 -9.70
CA GLY A 372 -19.82 -7.46 -10.94
C GLY A 372 -19.47 -5.98 -10.75
N GLY A 373 -18.71 -5.66 -9.71
CA GLY A 373 -18.27 -4.29 -9.39
C GLY A 373 -19.23 -3.52 -8.48
N LYS A 374 -20.28 -4.16 -7.97
CA LYS A 374 -21.27 -3.54 -7.06
C LYS A 374 -21.05 -3.88 -5.60
N GLY A 375 -20.32 -4.96 -5.32
CA GLY A 375 -20.04 -5.45 -3.98
C GLY A 375 -18.81 -4.79 -3.35
N GLY A 376 -18.43 -5.28 -2.18
CA GLY A 376 -17.23 -4.88 -1.49
C GLY A 376 -15.95 -5.32 -2.23
N ARG A 377 -14.80 -4.84 -1.76
CA ARG A 377 -13.50 -5.28 -2.28
C ARG A 377 -13.10 -6.60 -1.64
N ASN A 378 -12.67 -7.56 -2.45
CA ASN A 378 -12.00 -8.77 -1.96
C ASN A 378 -10.61 -8.39 -1.45
N LEU A 379 -10.50 -8.15 -0.13
CA LEU A 379 -9.29 -7.67 0.51
C LEU A 379 -8.15 -8.68 0.45
N ASP A 380 -8.47 -9.98 0.57
CA ASP A 380 -7.45 -11.05 0.48
C ASP A 380 -6.79 -11.06 -0.89
N ALA A 381 -7.58 -11.08 -1.96
CA ALA A 381 -7.05 -11.08 -3.33
C ALA A 381 -6.25 -9.82 -3.64
N ARG A 382 -6.69 -8.64 -3.17
CA ARG A 382 -5.92 -7.38 -3.32
C ARG A 382 -4.59 -7.45 -2.57
N ASN A 383 -4.58 -7.95 -1.33
CA ASN A 383 -3.38 -8.04 -0.53
C ASN A 383 -2.36 -9.01 -1.16
N ASN A 384 -2.83 -10.18 -1.59
CA ASN A 384 -2.00 -11.15 -2.30
C ASN A 384 -1.40 -10.56 -3.56
N PHE A 385 -2.19 -9.77 -4.31
CA PHE A 385 -1.72 -9.13 -5.52
C PHE A 385 -0.56 -8.18 -5.23
N PHE A 386 -0.73 -7.19 -4.37
CA PHE A 386 0.30 -6.19 -4.13
C PHE A 386 1.48 -6.69 -3.30
N TRP A 387 1.35 -7.86 -2.67
CA TRP A 387 2.47 -8.52 -2.03
C TRP A 387 3.34 -9.31 -3.02
N GLY A 388 2.75 -9.97 -4.00
CA GLY A 388 3.43 -10.91 -4.90
C GLY A 388 3.45 -10.55 -6.38
N TYR A 389 2.73 -9.51 -6.79
CA TYR A 389 2.58 -9.12 -8.20
C TYR A 389 2.78 -7.62 -8.36
N THR A 390 2.87 -7.19 -9.62
CA THR A 390 2.99 -5.77 -9.97
C THR A 390 2.13 -5.43 -11.19
N VAL A 391 1.92 -4.13 -11.43
CA VAL A 391 1.07 -3.55 -12.48
C VAL A 391 -0.42 -3.79 -12.23
N ASN A 392 -1.20 -2.73 -12.26
CA ASN A 392 -2.65 -2.79 -12.16
C ASN A 392 -3.32 -1.98 -13.26
N THR A 393 -4.11 -2.67 -14.12
CA THR A 393 -4.84 -2.04 -15.22
C THR A 393 -6.09 -2.85 -15.57
N PRO A 394 -7.16 -2.20 -16.04
CA PRO A 394 -8.34 -2.89 -16.59
C PRO A 394 -8.00 -3.92 -17.66
N ALA A 395 -6.97 -3.69 -18.48
CA ALA A 395 -6.55 -4.59 -19.56
C ALA A 395 -6.11 -5.98 -19.07
N MET A 396 -5.75 -6.13 -17.76
CA MET A 396 -5.34 -7.42 -17.20
C MET A 396 -6.52 -8.35 -16.84
N VAL A 397 -7.73 -7.85 -16.78
CA VAL A 397 -8.95 -8.61 -16.39
C VAL A 397 -10.02 -8.62 -17.46
N LEU A 398 -10.05 -7.62 -18.32
CA LEU A 398 -11.05 -7.52 -19.39
C LEU A 398 -10.72 -8.49 -20.52
N LYS A 399 -11.73 -9.26 -20.94
CA LYS A 399 -11.66 -10.06 -22.17
C LYS A 399 -11.80 -9.15 -23.38
N MET A 400 -10.69 -8.55 -23.79
CA MET A 400 -10.62 -7.73 -24.99
C MET A 400 -10.05 -8.60 -26.11
N GLU A 401 -10.78 -8.75 -27.21
CA GLU A 401 -10.33 -9.53 -28.34
C GLU A 401 -9.03 -8.96 -28.91
N GLY A 402 -7.98 -9.80 -28.95
CA GLY A 402 -6.67 -9.45 -29.48
C GLY A 402 -5.78 -8.55 -28.62
N VAL A 403 -6.24 -8.07 -27.45
CA VAL A 403 -5.46 -7.11 -26.63
C VAL A 403 -5.51 -7.36 -25.12
N GLY A 404 -6.37 -8.26 -24.65
CA GLY A 404 -6.49 -8.60 -23.22
C GLY A 404 -5.47 -9.66 -22.79
N SER A 405 -5.10 -9.63 -21.51
CA SER A 405 -4.31 -10.68 -20.87
C SER A 405 -5.14 -11.38 -19.81
N GLN A 406 -4.91 -12.70 -19.65
CA GLN A 406 -5.47 -13.46 -18.54
C GLN A 406 -4.33 -14.13 -17.79
N TYR A 407 -4.44 -14.16 -16.48
CA TYR A 407 -3.40 -14.66 -15.59
C TYR A 407 -3.90 -15.89 -14.85
N GLY A 408 -3.21 -17.00 -15.02
CA GLY A 408 -3.36 -18.21 -14.22
C GLY A 408 -2.12 -18.40 -13.38
N VAL A 409 -2.31 -18.61 -12.09
CA VAL A 409 -1.24 -18.83 -11.11
C VAL A 409 -1.41 -20.19 -10.47
N VAL A 410 -0.28 -20.83 -10.17
CA VAL A 410 -0.25 -22.06 -9.39
C VAL A 410 0.98 -22.01 -8.48
N ALA A 411 0.78 -22.29 -7.20
CA ALA A 411 1.85 -22.31 -6.20
C ALA A 411 2.08 -23.71 -5.62
N THR A 412 1.10 -24.60 -5.77
CA THR A 412 1.15 -25.97 -5.24
C THR A 412 0.85 -26.99 -6.32
N ASP A 413 1.39 -28.21 -6.15
CA ASP A 413 1.08 -29.35 -7.00
C ASP A 413 -0.27 -30.00 -6.64
N SER A 414 -0.63 -31.08 -7.34
CA SER A 414 -1.90 -31.79 -7.11
C SER A 414 -2.02 -32.43 -5.72
N THR A 415 -0.93 -32.57 -4.98
CA THR A 415 -0.91 -33.08 -3.60
C THR A 415 -1.04 -31.95 -2.58
N GLY A 416 -0.98 -30.68 -3.00
CA GLY A 416 -0.96 -29.50 -2.15
C GLY A 416 0.42 -29.13 -1.62
N ALA A 417 1.50 -29.79 -2.06
CA ALA A 417 2.87 -29.41 -1.75
C ALA A 417 3.29 -28.20 -2.60
N TYR A 418 4.06 -27.28 -2.02
CA TYR A 418 4.60 -26.14 -2.78
C TYR A 418 5.47 -26.61 -3.95
N LEU A 419 5.37 -25.88 -5.06
CA LEU A 419 6.20 -26.15 -6.24
C LEU A 419 7.68 -25.98 -5.89
N ASP A 420 8.48 -26.93 -6.34
CA ASP A 420 9.92 -27.02 -6.10
C ASP A 420 10.64 -26.93 -7.46
N GLY A 421 11.44 -25.86 -7.66
CA GLY A 421 12.14 -25.61 -8.91
C GLY A 421 13.16 -26.70 -9.33
N SER A 422 13.49 -27.64 -8.44
CA SER A 422 14.33 -28.80 -8.75
C SER A 422 13.54 -29.96 -9.37
N LYS A 423 12.21 -29.89 -9.43
CA LYS A 423 11.31 -30.93 -9.91
C LYS A 423 10.69 -30.58 -11.27
N THR A 424 10.29 -31.61 -11.99
CA THR A 424 9.50 -31.48 -13.23
C THR A 424 8.05 -31.75 -12.92
N TYR A 425 7.16 -30.87 -13.37
CA TYR A 425 5.72 -30.99 -13.22
C TYR A 425 5.06 -31.19 -14.59
N LYS A 426 3.92 -31.93 -14.62
CA LYS A 426 3.11 -32.16 -15.81
C LYS A 426 1.69 -31.66 -15.60
#